data_6f9bc6652f47dac4ad2a0572bd93561c
#
_entry.id   6f9bc6652f47dac4ad2a0572bd93561c
#
_cell.length_a   1.000
_cell.length_b   1.000
_cell.length_c   1.000
_cell.angle_alpha   90.00
_cell.angle_beta   90.00
_cell.angle_gamma   90.00
#
_symmetry.space_group_name_H-M   'P 1'
#
loop_
_entity.id
_entity.type
_entity.pdbx_description
1 polymer ?
#
loop_
_entity_poly.entity_id
_entity_poly.type
_entity_poly.pdbx_seq_one_letter_code
_entity_poly.pdbx_strand_id
1 'polypeptide(L)'
;MLQTEQWLELLTIWWVQGLVGLLLGGIAYFVAKAVIKKLKVKASYTRNLFDDAVVGALETPLYYGVLLCVVVYFLFVIQCEFDVKLLPKLQHLYVVSSAVFFAWFVMRLIRIRENQILKGKIETKADQTTISAIFKLLRITVVVITCLVVFQTLGLSVSGIIAFGGVGGAAVAFASKDLLANFFGGLMVFLDKPFAVGDWVRSPDRNIEGT
;
A
#
# COMPACT_ATOMS: atom_id res chain seq x y z
N MET A 1 14.90 3.47 -48.03
CA MET A 1 13.92 2.41 -47.74
C MET A 1 14.58 1.06 -47.36
N LEU A 2 15.53 0.53 -48.11
CA LEU A 2 16.19 -0.75 -47.77
C LEU A 2 16.94 -0.78 -46.44
N GLN A 3 17.50 0.34 -45.96
CA GLN A 3 18.22 0.42 -44.69
C GLN A 3 17.28 0.37 -43.46
N THR A 4 16.07 0.88 -43.59
CA THR A 4 15.08 0.85 -42.48
C THR A 4 14.50 -0.54 -42.26
N GLU A 5 14.33 -1.34 -43.31
CA GLU A 5 13.87 -2.74 -43.20
C GLU A 5 14.92 -3.63 -42.53
N GLN A 6 16.21 -3.46 -42.87
CA GLN A 6 17.28 -4.21 -42.21
C GLN A 6 17.42 -3.91 -40.69
N TRP A 7 17.19 -2.68 -40.27
CA TRP A 7 17.17 -2.36 -38.84
C TRP A 7 15.94 -2.95 -38.12
N LEU A 8 14.80 -3.02 -38.78
CA LEU A 8 13.59 -3.65 -38.26
C LEU A 8 13.76 -5.17 -38.10
N GLU A 9 14.39 -5.83 -39.05
CA GLU A 9 14.71 -7.27 -38.97
C GLU A 9 15.70 -7.55 -37.82
N LEU A 10 16.73 -6.72 -37.63
CA LEU A 10 17.64 -6.86 -36.49
C LEU A 10 16.95 -6.73 -35.14
N LEU A 11 15.95 -5.86 -35.01
CA LEU A 11 15.18 -5.69 -33.79
C LEU A 11 14.24 -6.86 -33.49
N THR A 12 13.95 -7.73 -34.44
CA THR A 12 13.15 -8.94 -34.23
C THR A 12 13.97 -10.12 -33.69
N ILE A 13 15.31 -10.04 -33.72
CA ILE A 13 16.19 -11.10 -33.21
C ILE A 13 16.16 -11.11 -31.68
N TRP A 14 15.83 -12.23 -31.07
CA TRP A 14 15.62 -12.39 -29.63
C TRP A 14 16.79 -11.89 -28.75
N TRP A 15 18.04 -12.10 -29.17
CA TRP A 15 19.20 -11.63 -28.40
C TRP A 15 19.37 -10.10 -28.47
N VAL A 16 18.95 -9.44 -29.59
CA VAL A 16 18.92 -7.98 -29.69
C VAL A 16 17.87 -7.39 -28.76
N GLN A 17 16.69 -7.99 -28.75
CA GLN A 17 15.61 -7.62 -27.81
C GLN A 17 16.08 -7.79 -26.36
N GLY A 18 16.79 -8.88 -26.06
CA GLY A 18 17.42 -9.11 -24.78
C GLY A 18 18.40 -8.01 -24.36
N LEU A 19 19.31 -7.61 -25.26
CA LEU A 19 20.25 -6.53 -25.02
C LEU A 19 19.55 -5.18 -24.83
N VAL A 20 18.55 -4.87 -25.64
CA VAL A 20 17.74 -3.65 -25.50
C VAL A 20 17.03 -3.63 -24.14
N GLY A 21 16.45 -4.77 -23.73
CA GLY A 21 15.81 -4.91 -22.41
C GLY A 21 16.77 -4.66 -21.25
N LEU A 22 18.00 -5.20 -21.34
CA LEU A 22 19.04 -4.96 -20.33
C LEU A 22 19.45 -3.49 -20.28
N LEU A 23 19.65 -2.86 -21.43
CA LEU A 23 20.01 -1.44 -21.50
C LEU A 23 18.91 -0.55 -20.93
N LEU A 24 17.65 -0.78 -21.33
CA LEU A 24 16.50 -0.05 -20.81
C LEU A 24 16.31 -0.27 -19.31
N GLY A 25 16.46 -1.51 -18.83
CA GLY A 25 16.43 -1.85 -17.42
C GLY A 25 17.54 -1.16 -16.62
N GLY A 26 18.77 -1.14 -17.16
CA GLY A 26 19.89 -0.42 -16.58
C GLY A 26 19.62 1.09 -16.49
N ILE A 27 19.13 1.69 -17.58
CA ILE A 27 18.75 3.12 -17.60
C ILE A 27 17.63 3.38 -16.56
N ALA A 28 16.58 2.55 -16.54
CA ALA A 28 15.50 2.66 -15.57
C ALA A 28 15.99 2.56 -14.12
N TYR A 29 16.94 1.67 -13.83
CA TYR A 29 17.57 1.55 -12.52
C TYR A 29 18.35 2.82 -12.12
N PHE A 30 19.16 3.37 -13.03
CA PHE A 30 19.90 4.61 -12.76
C PHE A 30 18.97 5.79 -12.59
N VAL A 31 17.92 5.90 -13.41
CA VAL A 31 16.88 6.93 -13.27
C VAL A 31 16.17 6.80 -11.93
N ALA A 32 15.73 5.59 -11.56
CA ALA A 32 15.11 5.34 -10.25
C ALA A 32 16.01 5.76 -9.09
N LYS A 33 17.30 5.42 -9.15
CA LYS A 33 18.31 5.83 -8.15
C LYS A 33 18.47 7.35 -8.08
N ALA A 34 18.53 8.02 -9.23
CA ALA A 34 18.65 9.48 -9.30
C ALA A 34 17.40 10.18 -8.75
N VAL A 35 16.20 9.65 -9.08
CA VAL A 35 14.92 10.16 -8.58
C VAL A 35 14.84 10.01 -7.06
N ILE A 36 15.11 8.82 -6.52
CA ILE A 36 15.11 8.59 -5.06
C ILE A 36 16.12 9.52 -4.36
N LYS A 37 17.33 9.69 -4.93
CA LYS A 37 18.31 10.62 -4.35
C LYS A 37 17.79 12.06 -4.31
N LYS A 38 17.16 12.54 -5.39
CA LYS A 38 16.54 13.88 -5.44
C LYS A 38 15.38 14.01 -4.45
N LEU A 39 14.54 12.98 -4.35
CA LEU A 39 13.41 12.96 -3.41
C LEU A 39 13.90 12.98 -1.96
N LYS A 40 14.96 12.23 -1.60
CA LYS A 40 15.56 12.26 -0.26
C LYS A 40 16.09 13.65 0.09
N VAL A 41 16.79 14.30 -0.83
CA VAL A 41 17.28 15.66 -0.61
C VAL A 41 16.11 16.62 -0.44
N LYS A 42 15.07 16.53 -1.27
CA LYS A 42 13.89 17.37 -1.15
C LYS A 42 13.12 17.11 0.16
N ALA A 43 12.96 15.85 0.56
CA ALA A 43 12.31 15.47 1.81
C ALA A 43 13.08 16.01 3.03
N SER A 44 14.42 16.00 3.01
CA SER A 44 15.22 16.54 4.12
C SER A 44 15.10 18.06 4.30
N TYR A 45 14.67 18.81 3.26
CA TYR A 45 14.35 20.23 3.37
C TYR A 45 12.94 20.49 3.92
N THR A 46 12.01 19.55 3.73
CA THR A 46 10.68 19.63 4.33
C THR A 46 10.78 19.09 5.77
N ARG A 47 10.43 19.89 6.77
CA ARG A 47 10.35 19.44 8.19
C ARG A 47 9.28 18.36 8.42
N ASN A 48 8.78 17.74 7.37
CA ASN A 48 7.67 16.80 7.44
C ASN A 48 8.19 15.34 7.46
N LEU A 49 8.13 14.72 8.64
CA LEU A 49 8.52 13.32 8.84
C LEU A 49 7.73 12.31 7.99
N PHE A 50 6.58 12.73 7.40
CA PHE A 50 5.81 11.89 6.52
C PHE A 50 6.50 11.70 5.16
N ASP A 51 7.05 12.78 4.59
CA ASP A 51 7.77 12.76 3.31
C ASP A 51 8.99 11.84 3.40
N ASP A 52 9.74 11.92 4.50
CA ASP A 52 10.88 11.04 4.77
C ASP A 52 10.46 9.57 4.86
N ALA A 53 9.30 9.29 5.48
CA ALA A 53 8.79 7.94 5.60
C ALA A 53 8.38 7.36 4.25
N VAL A 54 7.70 8.16 3.41
CA VAL A 54 7.27 7.74 2.06
C VAL A 54 8.47 7.47 1.16
N VAL A 55 9.43 8.39 1.10
CA VAL A 55 10.64 8.23 0.28
C VAL A 55 11.49 7.05 0.77
N GLY A 56 11.64 6.91 2.09
CA GLY A 56 12.34 5.77 2.70
C GLY A 56 11.65 4.42 2.45
N ALA A 57 10.31 4.40 2.44
CA ALA A 57 9.55 3.21 2.14
C ALA A 57 9.65 2.79 0.66
N LEU A 58 9.64 3.77 -0.25
CA LEU A 58 9.65 3.55 -1.70
C LEU A 58 11.00 3.03 -2.23
N GLU A 59 12.11 3.40 -1.60
CA GLU A 59 13.46 3.13 -2.11
C GLU A 59 13.71 1.67 -2.48
N THR A 60 13.49 0.75 -1.55
CA THR A 60 13.78 -0.67 -1.77
C THR A 60 12.80 -1.34 -2.72
N PRO A 61 11.46 -1.17 -2.58
CA PRO A 61 10.52 -1.74 -3.53
C PRO A 61 10.74 -1.25 -4.96
N LEU A 62 11.13 0.02 -5.15
CA LEU A 62 11.37 0.58 -6.48
C LEU A 62 12.54 -0.13 -7.19
N TYR A 63 13.66 -0.35 -6.50
CA TYR A 63 14.82 -1.02 -7.10
C TYR A 63 14.51 -2.47 -7.48
N TYR A 64 13.86 -3.21 -6.60
CA TYR A 64 13.46 -4.59 -6.89
C TYR A 64 12.32 -4.65 -7.91
N GLY A 65 11.44 -3.65 -7.95
CA GLY A 65 10.38 -3.52 -8.97
C GLY A 65 10.98 -3.36 -10.37
N VAL A 66 11.99 -2.51 -10.54
CA VAL A 66 12.71 -2.37 -11.82
C VAL A 66 13.36 -3.68 -12.21
N LEU A 67 14.04 -4.36 -11.28
CA LEU A 67 14.66 -5.66 -11.55
C LEU A 67 13.63 -6.70 -12.00
N LEU A 68 12.47 -6.76 -11.32
CA LEU A 68 11.40 -7.67 -11.71
C LEU A 68 10.86 -7.36 -13.10
N CYS A 69 10.65 -6.09 -13.44
CA CYS A 69 10.22 -5.70 -14.79
C CYS A 69 11.18 -6.20 -15.86
N VAL A 70 12.49 -6.13 -15.62
CA VAL A 70 13.51 -6.66 -16.52
C VAL A 70 13.38 -8.17 -16.64
N VAL A 71 13.23 -8.89 -15.54
CA VAL A 71 13.07 -10.36 -15.55
C VAL A 71 11.79 -10.77 -16.29
N VAL A 72 10.67 -10.12 -16.03
CA VAL A 72 9.40 -10.39 -16.72
C VAL A 72 9.50 -10.11 -18.21
N TYR A 73 10.19 -9.03 -18.59
CA TYR A 73 10.45 -8.73 -20.00
C TYR A 73 11.28 -9.82 -20.70
N PHE A 74 12.32 -10.32 -20.02
CA PHE A 74 13.12 -11.45 -20.55
C PHE A 74 12.29 -12.72 -20.74
N LEU A 75 11.47 -13.05 -19.74
CA LEU A 75 10.56 -14.21 -19.84
C LEU A 75 9.57 -14.05 -21.01
N PHE A 76 9.10 -12.84 -21.26
CA PHE A 76 8.23 -12.53 -22.38
C PHE A 76 8.95 -12.75 -23.73
N VAL A 77 10.17 -12.26 -23.90
CA VAL A 77 10.98 -12.44 -25.12
C VAL A 77 11.23 -13.93 -25.37
N ILE A 78 11.61 -14.68 -24.34
CA ILE A 78 11.84 -16.14 -24.45
C ILE A 78 10.55 -16.87 -24.88
N GLN A 79 9.42 -16.51 -24.30
CA GLN A 79 8.13 -17.10 -24.65
C GLN A 79 7.74 -16.85 -26.11
N CYS A 80 7.98 -15.63 -26.62
CA CYS A 80 7.67 -15.27 -28.00
C CYS A 80 8.54 -16.03 -29.01
N GLU A 81 9.82 -16.26 -28.70
CA GLU A 81 10.78 -16.88 -29.64
C GLU A 81 10.67 -18.42 -29.68
N PHE A 82 10.55 -19.02 -28.51
CA PHE A 82 10.60 -20.47 -28.37
C PHE A 82 9.23 -21.16 -28.35
N ASP A 83 8.14 -20.42 -28.58
CA ASP A 83 6.74 -20.89 -28.46
C ASP A 83 6.50 -21.77 -27.21
N VAL A 84 7.29 -21.50 -26.16
CA VAL A 84 7.20 -22.23 -24.92
C VAL A 84 6.06 -21.64 -24.09
N LYS A 85 4.96 -22.36 -23.98
CA LYS A 85 3.83 -22.02 -23.10
C LYS A 85 4.23 -22.12 -21.61
N LEU A 86 5.36 -21.53 -21.24
CA LEU A 86 5.92 -21.61 -19.87
C LEU A 86 5.03 -20.92 -18.86
N LEU A 87 4.34 -19.86 -19.27
CA LEU A 87 3.49 -19.06 -18.40
C LEU A 87 2.14 -18.83 -19.07
N PRO A 88 1.12 -19.61 -18.75
CA PRO A 88 -0.18 -19.51 -19.41
C PRO A 88 -0.85 -18.15 -19.27
N LYS A 89 -0.32 -17.25 -18.44
CA LYS A 89 -0.91 -15.92 -18.21
C LYS A 89 0.10 -14.93 -17.62
N LEU A 90 1.01 -14.40 -18.44
CA LEU A 90 1.89 -13.28 -18.07
C LEU A 90 1.14 -12.09 -17.43
N GLN A 91 -0.12 -11.88 -17.84
CA GLN A 91 -0.99 -10.87 -17.24
C GLN A 91 -1.23 -11.10 -15.74
N HIS A 92 -1.43 -12.37 -15.32
CA HIS A 92 -1.60 -12.68 -13.89
C HIS A 92 -0.31 -12.45 -13.10
N LEU A 93 0.84 -12.77 -13.69
CA LEU A 93 2.14 -12.52 -13.06
C LEU A 93 2.37 -11.01 -12.83
N TYR A 94 1.99 -10.17 -13.82
CA TYR A 94 2.08 -8.72 -13.68
C TYR A 94 1.18 -8.20 -12.55
N VAL A 95 -0.08 -8.62 -12.47
CA VAL A 95 -1.01 -8.19 -11.42
C VAL A 95 -0.55 -8.65 -10.05
N VAL A 96 -0.16 -9.93 -9.91
CA VAL A 96 0.35 -10.47 -8.64
C VAL A 96 1.60 -9.72 -8.17
N SER A 97 2.57 -9.53 -9.08
CA SER A 97 3.79 -8.82 -8.72
C SER A 97 3.53 -7.38 -8.32
N SER A 98 2.68 -6.65 -9.06
CA SER A 98 2.34 -5.27 -8.71
C SER A 98 1.65 -5.18 -7.35
N ALA A 99 0.72 -6.09 -7.03
CA ALA A 99 0.05 -6.16 -5.75
C ALA A 99 1.04 -6.44 -4.59
N VAL A 100 1.96 -7.40 -4.78
CA VAL A 100 2.98 -7.75 -3.79
C VAL A 100 3.96 -6.59 -3.57
N PHE A 101 4.40 -5.89 -4.63
CA PHE A 101 5.28 -4.73 -4.49
C PHE A 101 4.59 -3.55 -3.80
N PHE A 102 3.33 -3.31 -4.14
CA PHE A 102 2.54 -2.28 -3.47
C PHE A 102 2.35 -2.61 -1.98
N ALA A 103 2.01 -3.85 -1.65
CA ALA A 103 1.91 -4.31 -0.27
C ALA A 103 3.24 -4.15 0.48
N TRP A 104 4.37 -4.51 -0.15
CA TRP A 104 5.69 -4.33 0.44
C TRP A 104 6.00 -2.86 0.73
N PHE A 105 5.70 -1.97 -0.22
CA PHE A 105 5.83 -0.52 0.00
C PHE A 105 4.99 -0.07 1.20
N VAL A 106 3.70 -0.44 1.26
CA VAL A 106 2.79 -0.05 2.36
C VAL A 106 3.27 -0.63 3.70
N MET A 107 3.67 -1.91 3.75
CA MET A 107 4.22 -2.56 4.94
C MET A 107 5.48 -1.84 5.46
N ARG A 108 6.34 -1.42 4.54
CA ARG A 108 7.55 -0.67 4.88
C ARG A 108 7.22 0.72 5.40
N LEU A 109 6.25 1.39 4.78
CA LEU A 109 5.75 2.69 5.24
C LEU A 109 5.19 2.60 6.66
N ILE A 110 4.33 1.62 6.91
CA ILE A 110 3.77 1.33 8.23
C ILE A 110 4.88 1.13 9.26
N ARG A 111 5.90 0.33 8.95
CA ARG A 111 7.03 0.06 9.85
C ARG A 111 7.85 1.31 10.14
N ILE A 112 8.12 2.14 9.13
CA ILE A 112 8.88 3.39 9.33
C ILE A 112 8.10 4.35 10.21
N ARG A 113 6.79 4.50 9.97
CA ARG A 113 5.91 5.38 10.78
C ARG A 113 5.81 4.92 12.23
N GLU A 114 5.60 3.63 12.46
CA GLU A 114 5.61 3.05 13.80
C GLU A 114 6.92 3.37 14.53
N ASN A 115 8.07 3.15 13.89
CA ASN A 115 9.37 3.45 14.46
C ASN A 115 9.60 4.95 14.75
N GLN A 116 9.06 5.85 13.91
CA GLN A 116 9.15 7.28 14.15
C GLN A 116 8.38 7.71 15.41
N ILE A 117 7.18 7.13 15.61
CA ILE A 117 6.35 7.41 16.80
C ILE A 117 6.98 6.80 18.06
N LEU A 118 7.35 5.52 18.01
CA LEU A 118 7.94 4.82 19.16
C LEU A 118 9.28 5.43 19.62
N LYS A 119 10.04 6.04 18.71
CA LYS A 119 11.29 6.75 19.03
C LYS A 119 11.08 8.19 19.47
N GLY A 120 9.84 8.63 19.69
CA GLY A 120 9.52 9.98 20.16
C GLY A 120 9.77 11.09 19.13
N LYS A 121 9.96 10.75 17.85
CA LYS A 121 10.08 11.76 16.78
C LYS A 121 8.75 12.46 16.46
N ILE A 122 7.64 11.84 16.83
CA ILE A 122 6.29 12.36 16.69
C ILE A 122 5.65 12.32 18.06
N GLU A 123 5.26 13.49 18.56
CA GLU A 123 4.55 13.59 19.83
C GLU A 123 3.17 12.94 19.73
N THR A 124 2.87 12.05 20.65
CA THR A 124 1.57 11.40 20.77
C THR A 124 1.26 11.17 22.25
N LYS A 125 -0.01 11.32 22.60
CA LYS A 125 -0.50 11.01 23.95
C LYS A 125 -0.85 9.53 24.13
N ALA A 126 -0.81 8.76 23.06
CA ALA A 126 -1.15 7.34 23.09
C ALA A 126 0.00 6.51 23.68
N ASP A 127 -0.36 5.50 24.47
CA ASP A 127 0.59 4.54 25.03
C ASP A 127 1.24 3.70 23.92
N GLN A 128 2.49 3.27 24.14
CA GLN A 128 3.26 2.48 23.18
C GLN A 128 2.56 1.18 22.81
N THR A 129 1.84 0.56 23.75
CA THR A 129 1.07 -0.66 23.52
C THR A 129 -0.06 -0.42 22.53
N THR A 130 -0.80 0.67 22.71
CA THR A 130 -1.89 1.08 21.82
C THR A 130 -1.38 1.37 20.41
N ILE A 131 -0.26 2.09 20.30
CA ILE A 131 0.37 2.39 19.01
C ILE A 131 0.74 1.10 18.30
N SER A 132 1.46 0.20 18.96
CA SER A 132 1.88 -1.08 18.40
C SER A 132 0.69 -1.95 17.98
N ALA A 133 -0.41 -1.94 18.75
CA ALA A 133 -1.63 -2.67 18.41
C ALA A 133 -2.25 -2.14 17.10
N ILE A 134 -2.39 -0.81 16.96
CA ILE A 134 -2.94 -0.18 15.76
C ILE A 134 -2.07 -0.52 14.53
N PHE A 135 -0.75 -0.37 14.63
CA PHE A 135 0.14 -0.68 13.52
C PHE A 135 0.16 -2.18 13.17
N LYS A 136 -0.04 -3.07 14.14
CA LYS A 136 -0.21 -4.50 13.92
C LYS A 136 -1.49 -4.80 13.14
N LEU A 137 -2.61 -4.17 13.50
CA LEU A 137 -3.88 -4.30 12.78
C LEU A 137 -3.75 -3.81 11.34
N LEU A 138 -3.12 -2.65 11.10
CA LEU A 138 -2.87 -2.14 9.75
C LEU A 138 -2.05 -3.13 8.92
N ARG A 139 -1.02 -3.75 9.48
CA ARG A 139 -0.22 -4.78 8.78
C ARG A 139 -1.03 -6.00 8.43
N ILE A 140 -1.85 -6.49 9.36
CA ILE A 140 -2.75 -7.65 9.11
C ILE A 140 -3.71 -7.31 7.96
N THR A 141 -4.32 -6.13 7.97
CA THR A 141 -5.22 -5.68 6.91
C THR A 141 -4.54 -5.67 5.54
N VAL A 142 -3.32 -5.13 5.44
CA VAL A 142 -2.54 -5.13 4.18
C VAL A 142 -2.29 -6.55 3.70
N VAL A 143 -1.89 -7.46 4.59
CA VAL A 143 -1.63 -8.87 4.24
C VAL A 143 -2.91 -9.54 3.74
N VAL A 144 -4.03 -9.38 4.45
CA VAL A 144 -5.32 -9.98 4.06
C VAL A 144 -5.77 -9.49 2.68
N ILE A 145 -5.75 -8.17 2.46
CA ILE A 145 -6.13 -7.60 1.16
C ILE A 145 -5.21 -8.12 0.04
N THR A 146 -3.90 -8.16 0.29
CA THR A 146 -2.95 -8.66 -0.71
C THR A 146 -3.19 -10.13 -1.03
N CYS A 147 -3.43 -10.97 -0.03
CA CYS A 147 -3.76 -12.39 -0.23
C CYS A 147 -5.05 -12.55 -1.04
N LEU A 148 -6.09 -11.75 -0.78
CA LEU A 148 -7.33 -11.79 -1.55
C LEU A 148 -7.10 -11.44 -3.02
N VAL A 149 -6.33 -10.37 -3.30
CA VAL A 149 -6.00 -9.96 -4.68
C VAL A 149 -5.20 -11.07 -5.40
N VAL A 150 -4.22 -11.65 -4.72
CA VAL A 150 -3.40 -12.74 -5.28
C VAL A 150 -4.26 -13.98 -5.58
N PHE A 151 -5.10 -14.42 -4.64
CA PHE A 151 -5.97 -15.59 -4.82
C PHE A 151 -6.96 -15.37 -5.96
N GLN A 152 -7.60 -14.20 -6.02
CA GLN A 152 -8.50 -13.85 -7.11
C GLN A 152 -7.79 -13.86 -8.47
N THR A 153 -6.57 -13.33 -8.53
CA THR A 153 -5.77 -13.29 -9.76
C THR A 153 -5.37 -14.69 -10.21
N LEU A 154 -5.11 -15.60 -9.28
CA LEU A 154 -4.81 -17.01 -9.57
C LEU A 154 -6.06 -17.84 -9.93
N GLY A 155 -7.24 -17.22 -9.97
CA GLY A 155 -8.50 -17.88 -10.30
C GLY A 155 -9.14 -18.65 -9.15
N LEU A 156 -8.64 -18.48 -7.92
CA LEU A 156 -9.25 -19.05 -6.73
C LEU A 156 -10.49 -18.23 -6.32
N SER A 157 -11.58 -18.88 -5.97
CA SER A 157 -12.76 -18.18 -5.50
C SER A 157 -12.54 -17.59 -4.11
N VAL A 158 -12.55 -16.26 -4.03
CA VAL A 158 -12.45 -15.53 -2.76
C VAL A 158 -13.83 -15.25 -2.12
N SER A 159 -14.91 -15.61 -2.80
CA SER A 159 -16.30 -15.32 -2.36
C SER A 159 -16.59 -15.85 -0.95
N GLY A 160 -16.13 -17.07 -0.63
CA GLY A 160 -16.29 -17.65 0.70
C GLY A 160 -15.55 -16.87 1.78
N ILE A 161 -14.33 -16.38 1.50
CA ILE A 161 -13.54 -15.58 2.44
C ILE A 161 -14.22 -14.22 2.67
N ILE A 162 -14.73 -13.60 1.60
CA ILE A 162 -15.45 -12.31 1.68
C ILE A 162 -16.75 -12.48 2.45
N ALA A 163 -17.51 -13.55 2.18
CA ALA A 163 -18.76 -13.83 2.91
C ALA A 163 -18.49 -14.05 4.40
N PHE A 164 -17.50 -14.87 4.75
CA PHE A 164 -17.09 -15.09 6.14
C PHE A 164 -16.60 -13.81 6.81
N GLY A 165 -15.79 -13.01 6.11
CA GLY A 165 -15.32 -11.69 6.56
C GLY A 165 -16.47 -10.71 6.78
N GLY A 166 -17.50 -10.76 5.93
CA GLY A 166 -18.73 -9.98 6.07
C GLY A 166 -19.53 -10.34 7.33
N VAL A 167 -19.71 -11.64 7.61
CA VAL A 167 -20.35 -12.10 8.85
C VAL A 167 -19.52 -11.71 10.07
N GLY A 168 -18.20 -11.91 10.03
CA GLY A 168 -17.28 -11.49 11.10
C GLY A 168 -17.31 -9.97 11.32
N GLY A 169 -17.33 -9.20 10.24
CA GLY A 169 -17.45 -7.74 10.29
C GLY A 169 -18.78 -7.28 10.90
N ALA A 170 -19.88 -7.93 10.55
CA ALA A 170 -21.19 -7.66 11.16
C ALA A 170 -21.19 -7.96 12.66
N ALA A 171 -20.59 -9.08 13.08
CA ALA A 171 -20.46 -9.43 14.49
C ALA A 171 -19.68 -8.36 15.28
N VAL A 172 -18.54 -7.87 14.72
CA VAL A 172 -17.77 -6.78 15.32
C VAL A 172 -18.58 -5.48 15.35
N ALA A 173 -19.32 -5.16 14.27
CA ALA A 173 -20.16 -3.96 14.22
C ALA A 173 -21.25 -4.00 15.31
N PHE A 174 -21.92 -5.14 15.50
CA PHE A 174 -22.90 -5.31 16.59
C PHE A 174 -22.28 -5.20 17.98
N ALA A 175 -21.10 -5.81 18.18
CA ALA A 175 -20.37 -5.69 19.44
C ALA A 175 -19.92 -4.25 19.75
N SER A 176 -19.67 -3.44 18.72
CA SER A 176 -19.23 -2.05 18.83
C SER A 176 -20.38 -1.02 18.80
N LYS A 177 -21.64 -1.47 18.73
CA LYS A 177 -22.83 -0.60 18.55
C LYS A 177 -22.87 0.53 19.58
N ASP A 178 -22.71 0.20 20.86
CA ASP A 178 -22.82 1.19 21.94
C ASP A 178 -21.64 2.18 21.93
N LEU A 179 -20.44 1.71 21.57
CA LEU A 179 -19.28 2.56 21.39
C LEU A 179 -19.51 3.59 20.27
N LEU A 180 -20.02 3.12 19.12
CA LEU A 180 -20.36 3.99 17.99
C LEU A 180 -21.49 4.97 18.35
N ALA A 181 -22.53 4.51 19.04
CA ALA A 181 -23.64 5.37 19.47
C ALA A 181 -23.15 6.50 20.39
N ASN A 182 -22.30 6.19 21.35
CA ASN A 182 -21.71 7.19 22.24
C ASN A 182 -20.78 8.15 21.51
N PHE A 183 -19.97 7.64 20.56
CA PHE A 183 -19.10 8.48 19.75
C PHE A 183 -19.89 9.48 18.90
N PHE A 184 -20.90 8.99 18.17
CA PHE A 184 -21.74 9.85 17.34
C PHE A 184 -22.60 10.79 18.19
N GLY A 185 -23.11 10.34 19.33
CA GLY A 185 -23.82 11.20 20.28
C GLY A 185 -22.93 12.37 20.77
N GLY A 186 -21.69 12.08 21.16
CA GLY A 186 -20.73 13.13 21.53
C GLY A 186 -20.37 14.06 20.38
N LEU A 187 -20.24 13.51 19.16
CA LEU A 187 -19.98 14.30 17.96
C LEU A 187 -21.14 15.25 17.62
N MET A 188 -22.39 14.79 17.74
CA MET A 188 -23.58 15.62 17.55
C MET A 188 -23.64 16.77 18.55
N VAL A 189 -23.39 16.49 19.83
CA VAL A 189 -23.31 17.54 20.87
C VAL A 189 -22.22 18.59 20.51
N PHE A 190 -21.08 18.14 19.99
CA PHE A 190 -19.99 19.04 19.57
C PHE A 190 -20.36 19.88 18.35
N LEU A 191 -21.06 19.32 17.37
CA LEU A 191 -21.45 20.00 16.12
C LEU A 191 -22.61 20.94 16.32
N ASP A 192 -23.69 20.46 16.94
CA ASP A 192 -24.97 21.20 17.06
C ASP A 192 -24.94 22.17 18.26
N LYS A 193 -24.02 21.94 19.21
CA LYS A 193 -23.87 22.77 20.42
C LYS A 193 -25.20 23.08 21.12
N PRO A 194 -26.03 22.08 21.45
CA PRO A 194 -27.30 22.29 22.12
C PRO A 194 -27.12 22.94 23.50
N PHE A 195 -25.95 22.83 24.07
CA PHE A 195 -25.49 23.52 25.29
C PHE A 195 -23.97 23.75 25.20
N ALA A 196 -23.49 24.78 25.87
CA ALA A 196 -22.09 25.16 25.92
C ALA A 196 -21.50 25.04 27.34
N VAL A 197 -20.16 25.07 27.44
CA VAL A 197 -19.50 25.11 28.78
C VAL A 197 -19.90 26.37 29.51
N GLY A 198 -20.49 26.19 30.69
CA GLY A 198 -21.04 27.28 31.53
C GLY A 198 -22.56 27.38 31.53
N ASP A 199 -23.26 26.64 30.66
CA ASP A 199 -24.71 26.59 30.68
C ASP A 199 -25.21 25.71 31.83
N TRP A 200 -26.32 26.12 32.45
CA TRP A 200 -27.02 25.28 33.40
C TRP A 200 -27.88 24.23 32.68
N VAL A 201 -27.56 22.98 32.87
CA VAL A 201 -28.25 21.85 32.20
C VAL A 201 -28.99 21.01 33.23
N ARG A 202 -30.19 20.57 32.88
CA ARG A 202 -31.01 19.66 33.70
C ARG A 202 -31.47 18.47 32.87
N SER A 203 -31.24 17.27 33.37
CA SER A 203 -31.78 16.02 32.82
C SER A 203 -32.91 15.51 33.70
N PRO A 204 -34.21 15.70 33.30
CA PRO A 204 -35.34 15.29 34.09
C PRO A 204 -35.35 13.79 34.39
N ASP A 205 -34.96 12.96 33.38
CA ASP A 205 -35.02 11.50 33.45
C ASP A 205 -34.04 10.90 34.49
N ARG A 206 -32.93 11.58 34.73
CA ARG A 206 -31.93 11.10 35.67
C ARG A 206 -31.79 11.96 36.94
N ASN A 207 -32.63 12.99 37.06
CA ASN A 207 -32.63 13.95 38.17
C ASN A 207 -31.23 14.54 38.45
N ILE A 208 -30.48 14.83 37.35
CA ILE A 208 -29.15 15.44 37.41
C ILE A 208 -29.26 16.85 36.86
N GLU A 209 -28.70 17.82 37.60
CA GLU A 209 -28.61 19.19 37.15
C GLU A 209 -27.27 19.81 37.61
N GLY A 210 -26.75 20.75 36.81
CA GLY A 210 -25.48 21.40 37.07
C GLY A 210 -24.95 22.24 35.91
N THR A 211 -23.82 22.88 36.13
CA THR A 211 -23.06 23.64 35.12
C THR A 211 -21.83 22.87 34.67
#